data_767792e03706df4948a2e12da021c1cd
#
_entry.id   767792e03706df4948a2e12da021c1cd
#
_cell.length_a   1.000
_cell.length_b   1.000
_cell.length_c   1.000
_cell.angle_alpha   90.00
_cell.angle_beta   90.00
_cell.angle_gamma   90.00
#
_symmetry.space_group_name_H-M   'P 1'
#
loop_
_entity.id
_entity.type
_entity.pdbx_description
1 polymer ?
#
loop_
_entity_poly.entity_id
_entity_poly.type
_entity_poly.pdbx_seq_one_letter_code
_entity_poly.pdbx_strand_id
1 'polypeptide(L)'
;MLLRVSAVVLAVGLLSGCALFDSGPKPVASTYVTLSDSSAGYALLYETVSKQKRTNLLSYIKKETPELKALLERIAETSRATADELEALAKAAPPLNLTATRLPKMELAARESIEKDTRKDILESKGVDLEFTMVSSQLSGLNYAAHLARSLAAVETSAPRKAFLQRTDRKYSQLHDQVYKMMYTRYRS
;
A
#
# COMPACT_ATOMS: atom_id res chain seq x y z
N MET A 1 -33.73 50.15 58.42
CA MET A 1 -33.91 50.65 57.06
C MET A 1 -33.00 49.82 56.16
N LEU A 2 -33.59 48.90 55.45
CA LEU A 2 -32.92 47.84 54.70
C LEU A 2 -32.61 48.33 53.29
N LEU A 3 -31.34 48.18 52.84
CA LEU A 3 -31.01 48.29 51.41
C LEU A 3 -30.46 46.97 50.97
N ARG A 4 -31.22 46.28 50.08
CA ARG A 4 -30.82 45.09 49.38
C ARG A 4 -29.98 45.48 48.17
N VAL A 5 -28.76 44.97 48.11
CA VAL A 5 -27.92 45.04 46.93
C VAL A 5 -27.95 43.64 46.25
N SER A 6 -28.55 43.56 45.09
CA SER A 6 -28.59 42.36 44.25
C SER A 6 -27.27 42.25 43.49
N ALA A 7 -26.54 41.24 43.79
CA ALA A 7 -25.34 40.86 42.97
C ALA A 7 -25.78 40.04 41.75
N VAL A 8 -25.60 40.61 40.58
CA VAL A 8 -25.75 39.93 39.29
C VAL A 8 -24.43 39.19 39.04
N VAL A 9 -24.48 37.87 39.12
CA VAL A 9 -23.39 36.99 38.73
C VAL A 9 -23.48 36.77 37.21
N LEU A 10 -22.56 37.39 36.48
CA LEU A 10 -22.39 37.17 35.05
C LEU A 10 -21.49 35.92 34.87
N ALA A 11 -22.11 34.77 34.62
CA ALA A 11 -21.40 33.56 34.27
C ALA A 11 -20.98 33.64 32.78
N VAL A 12 -19.73 34.01 32.52
CA VAL A 12 -19.10 33.89 31.21
C VAL A 12 -18.71 32.44 31.00
N GLY A 13 -19.50 31.75 30.22
CA GLY A 13 -19.25 30.41 29.77
C GLY A 13 -18.12 30.38 28.73
N LEU A 14 -16.90 30.07 29.15
CA LEU A 14 -15.81 29.66 28.26
C LEU A 14 -15.89 28.16 28.04
N LEU A 15 -16.79 27.76 27.17
CA LEU A 15 -16.81 26.44 26.56
C LEU A 15 -16.58 26.61 25.09
N SER A 16 -15.47 26.16 24.64
CA SER A 16 -15.46 25.50 23.31
C SER A 16 -14.12 25.62 22.65
N GLY A 17 -13.49 24.59 22.46
CA GLY A 17 -12.42 24.60 21.50
C GLY A 17 -11.46 23.45 21.56
N CYS A 18 -11.95 22.23 21.76
CA CYS A 18 -11.11 21.05 21.54
C CYS A 18 -11.90 19.89 20.97
N ALA A 19 -12.64 20.15 19.90
CA ALA A 19 -13.34 19.09 19.15
C ALA A 19 -12.91 19.06 17.68
N LEU A 20 -11.62 19.31 17.40
CA LEU A 20 -11.13 19.40 16.01
C LEU A 20 -10.05 18.36 15.65
N PHE A 21 -9.81 17.35 16.47
CA PHE A 21 -8.81 16.31 16.16
C PHE A 21 -9.30 14.87 16.35
N ASP A 22 -10.59 14.62 16.16
CA ASP A 22 -11.08 13.26 16.03
C ASP A 22 -11.60 13.02 14.60
N SER A 23 -10.70 13.22 13.65
CA SER A 23 -10.87 12.78 12.26
C SER A 23 -9.80 11.75 11.96
N GLY A 24 -9.80 10.65 12.71
CA GLY A 24 -9.26 9.43 12.18
C GLY A 24 -9.86 9.21 10.79
N PRO A 25 -9.14 8.66 9.79
CA PRO A 25 -9.70 8.42 8.48
C PRO A 25 -10.94 7.57 8.68
N LYS A 26 -12.12 8.18 8.49
CA LYS A 26 -13.38 7.44 8.47
C LYS A 26 -13.19 6.33 7.46
N PRO A 27 -13.47 5.07 7.80
CA PRO A 27 -13.44 4.01 6.80
C PRO A 27 -14.32 4.50 5.66
N VAL A 28 -13.73 4.69 4.48
CA VAL A 28 -14.48 5.03 3.27
C VAL A 28 -15.49 3.91 3.14
N ALA A 29 -16.73 4.22 3.42
CA ALA A 29 -17.80 3.24 3.42
C ALA A 29 -17.83 2.63 2.03
N SER A 30 -17.48 1.36 1.93
CA SER A 30 -17.37 0.59 0.69
C SER A 30 -18.74 0.28 0.07
N THR A 31 -19.72 1.14 0.30
CA THR A 31 -21.13 0.98 -0.09
C THR A 31 -21.33 0.95 -1.61
N TYR A 32 -20.27 1.19 -2.40
CA TYR A 32 -20.36 1.28 -3.86
C TYR A 32 -19.38 0.41 -4.62
N VAL A 33 -18.68 -0.54 -3.96
CA VAL A 33 -17.80 -1.46 -4.67
C VAL A 33 -18.64 -2.55 -5.31
N THR A 34 -18.73 -2.54 -6.63
CA THR A 34 -19.43 -3.57 -7.41
C THR A 34 -18.56 -4.83 -7.55
N LEU A 35 -19.15 -5.97 -7.92
CA LEU A 35 -18.39 -7.19 -8.29
C LEU A 35 -17.39 -6.91 -9.42
N SER A 36 -17.73 -6.00 -10.32
CA SER A 36 -16.87 -5.50 -11.38
C SER A 36 -15.63 -4.79 -10.85
N ASP A 37 -15.80 -3.93 -9.82
CA ASP A 37 -14.70 -3.19 -9.20
C ASP A 37 -13.81 -4.12 -8.39
N SER A 38 -14.39 -5.10 -7.70
CA SER A 38 -13.63 -6.13 -6.99
C SER A 38 -12.76 -6.94 -7.94
N SER A 39 -13.29 -7.35 -9.11
CA SER A 39 -12.51 -8.06 -10.13
C SER A 39 -11.35 -7.21 -10.67
N ALA A 40 -11.58 -5.92 -10.93
CA ALA A 40 -10.52 -4.99 -11.33
C ALA A 40 -9.47 -4.81 -10.21
N GLY A 41 -9.89 -4.76 -8.95
CA GLY A 41 -9.00 -4.71 -7.80
C GLY A 41 -8.10 -5.94 -7.69
N TYR A 42 -8.61 -7.15 -7.95
CA TYR A 42 -7.79 -8.36 -8.02
C TYR A 42 -6.78 -8.32 -9.18
N ALA A 43 -7.17 -7.80 -10.35
CA ALA A 43 -6.27 -7.62 -11.47
C ALA A 43 -5.13 -6.63 -11.13
N LEU A 44 -5.44 -5.53 -10.45
CA LEU A 44 -4.44 -4.56 -9.97
C LEU A 44 -3.49 -5.17 -8.93
N LEU A 45 -4.02 -5.96 -7.99
CA LEU A 45 -3.19 -6.67 -7.01
C LEU A 45 -2.24 -7.64 -7.72
N TYR A 46 -2.76 -8.44 -8.67
CA TYR A 46 -1.97 -9.38 -9.44
C TYR A 46 -0.88 -8.69 -10.27
N GLU A 47 -1.20 -7.59 -10.95
CA GLU A 47 -0.23 -6.77 -11.68
C GLU A 47 0.89 -6.29 -10.74
N THR A 48 0.53 -5.73 -9.58
CA THR A 48 1.48 -5.19 -8.61
C THR A 48 2.44 -6.27 -8.10
N VAL A 49 1.91 -7.41 -7.64
CA VAL A 49 2.76 -8.49 -7.10
C VAL A 49 3.58 -9.17 -8.21
N SER A 50 3.05 -9.22 -9.44
CA SER A 50 3.77 -9.75 -10.60
C SER A 50 4.95 -8.89 -11.04
N LYS A 51 4.89 -7.58 -10.84
CA LYS A 51 6.04 -6.69 -11.02
C LYS A 51 7.07 -6.89 -9.93
N GLN A 52 6.65 -7.01 -8.67
CA GLN A 52 7.55 -7.20 -7.53
C GLN A 52 8.26 -8.55 -7.51
N LYS A 53 7.69 -9.63 -8.05
CA LYS A 53 8.37 -10.93 -8.12
C LYS A 53 9.68 -10.92 -8.94
N ARG A 54 9.94 -9.85 -9.69
CA ARG A 54 11.15 -9.66 -10.50
C ARG A 54 12.18 -8.72 -9.86
N THR A 55 11.90 -8.20 -8.68
CA THR A 55 12.74 -7.18 -8.03
C THR A 55 14.15 -7.68 -7.77
N ASN A 56 14.33 -8.97 -7.46
CA ASN A 56 15.65 -9.57 -7.24
C ASN A 56 16.51 -9.65 -8.52
N LEU A 57 15.92 -9.49 -9.72
CA LEU A 57 16.72 -9.48 -10.97
C LEU A 57 17.67 -8.28 -11.03
N LEU A 58 17.38 -7.21 -10.31
CA LEU A 58 18.26 -6.04 -10.21
C LEU A 58 19.59 -6.40 -9.54
N SER A 59 19.60 -7.33 -8.59
CA SER A 59 20.80 -7.83 -7.89
C SER A 59 21.83 -8.50 -8.82
N TYR A 60 21.40 -8.96 -9.99
CA TYR A 60 22.31 -9.54 -10.98
C TYR A 60 23.01 -8.50 -11.85
N ILE A 61 22.49 -7.28 -11.89
CA ILE A 61 22.96 -6.21 -12.77
C ILE A 61 23.78 -5.18 -11.98
N LYS A 62 23.50 -5.00 -10.72
CA LYS A 62 24.07 -3.97 -9.85
C LYS A 62 24.61 -4.55 -8.55
N LYS A 63 25.69 -3.95 -8.05
CA LYS A 63 26.30 -4.32 -6.76
C LYS A 63 25.51 -3.65 -5.63
N GLU A 64 24.92 -4.44 -4.76
CA GLU A 64 24.10 -4.04 -3.62
C GLU A 64 24.77 -4.46 -2.32
N THR A 65 24.31 -3.87 -1.21
CA THR A 65 24.68 -4.40 0.11
C THR A 65 24.00 -5.73 0.37
N PRO A 66 24.62 -6.63 1.16
CA PRO A 66 24.02 -7.93 1.50
C PRO A 66 22.61 -7.80 2.11
N GLU A 67 22.40 -6.78 2.93
CA GLU A 67 21.10 -6.54 3.59
C GLU A 67 20.02 -6.15 2.58
N LEU A 68 20.35 -5.26 1.62
CA LEU A 68 19.42 -4.87 0.57
C LEU A 68 19.11 -6.07 -0.32
N LYS A 69 20.11 -6.83 -0.72
CA LYS A 69 19.92 -8.04 -1.51
C LYS A 69 18.97 -9.02 -0.83
N ALA A 70 19.20 -9.34 0.45
CA ALA A 70 18.33 -10.23 1.22
C ALA A 70 16.88 -9.73 1.34
N LEU A 71 16.71 -8.41 1.44
CA LEU A 71 15.37 -7.80 1.47
C LEU A 71 14.68 -7.93 0.11
N LEU A 72 15.37 -7.63 -0.99
CA LEU A 72 14.82 -7.75 -2.36
C LEU A 72 14.46 -9.20 -2.71
N GLU A 73 15.29 -10.16 -2.32
CA GLU A 73 15.01 -11.60 -2.47
C GLU A 73 13.73 -11.98 -1.73
N ARG A 74 13.57 -11.55 -0.48
CA ARG A 74 12.36 -11.80 0.32
C ARG A 74 11.11 -11.18 -0.27
N ILE A 75 11.21 -9.96 -0.81
CA ILE A 75 10.12 -9.31 -1.54
C ILE A 75 9.73 -10.14 -2.77
N ALA A 76 10.72 -10.54 -3.57
CA ALA A 76 10.48 -11.32 -4.79
C ALA A 76 9.84 -12.69 -4.50
N GLU A 77 10.32 -13.40 -3.49
CA GLU A 77 9.76 -14.70 -3.07
C GLU A 77 8.33 -14.57 -2.54
N THR A 78 8.10 -13.59 -1.66
CA THR A 78 6.74 -13.32 -1.13
C THR A 78 5.78 -12.98 -2.28
N SER A 79 6.24 -12.16 -3.22
CA SER A 79 5.41 -11.73 -4.35
C SER A 79 5.15 -12.87 -5.34
N ARG A 80 6.11 -13.76 -5.56
CA ARG A 80 5.91 -14.98 -6.36
C ARG A 80 4.86 -15.88 -5.73
N ALA A 81 5.02 -16.21 -4.45
CA ALA A 81 4.06 -17.05 -3.74
C ALA A 81 2.65 -16.44 -3.70
N THR A 82 2.57 -15.11 -3.56
CA THR A 82 1.28 -14.39 -3.58
C THR A 82 0.64 -14.43 -4.97
N ALA A 83 1.41 -14.23 -6.03
CA ALA A 83 0.88 -14.32 -7.40
C ALA A 83 0.37 -15.72 -7.73
N ASP A 84 1.14 -16.76 -7.39
CA ASP A 84 0.79 -18.16 -7.65
C ASP A 84 -0.49 -18.57 -6.87
N GLU A 85 -0.62 -18.17 -5.60
CA GLU A 85 -1.83 -18.42 -4.82
C GLU A 85 -3.04 -17.65 -5.39
N LEU A 86 -2.84 -16.41 -5.83
CA LEU A 86 -3.90 -15.61 -6.47
C LEU A 86 -4.37 -16.22 -7.78
N GLU A 87 -3.45 -16.74 -8.61
CA GLU A 87 -3.79 -17.46 -9.84
C GLU A 87 -4.63 -18.71 -9.57
N ALA A 88 -4.30 -19.45 -8.50
CA ALA A 88 -5.07 -20.62 -8.09
C ALA A 88 -6.48 -20.23 -7.63
N LEU A 89 -6.60 -19.18 -6.81
CA LEU A 89 -7.88 -18.68 -6.31
C LEU A 89 -8.75 -18.06 -7.42
N ALA A 90 -8.13 -17.50 -8.45
CA ALA A 90 -8.85 -16.91 -9.58
C ALA A 90 -9.59 -17.93 -10.43
N LYS A 91 -9.15 -19.20 -10.42
CA LYS A 91 -9.82 -20.30 -11.13
C LYS A 91 -11.06 -20.83 -10.40
N ALA A 92 -11.18 -20.55 -9.09
CA ALA A 92 -12.33 -20.98 -8.31
C ALA A 92 -13.58 -20.13 -8.66
N ALA A 93 -14.77 -20.73 -8.54
CA ALA A 93 -16.03 -20.04 -8.81
C ALA A 93 -16.39 -18.97 -7.77
N PRO A 94 -16.88 -17.78 -8.18
CA PRO A 94 -16.88 -17.28 -9.55
C PRO A 94 -15.45 -16.93 -10.01
N PRO A 95 -15.06 -17.21 -11.27
CA PRO A 95 -13.70 -16.97 -11.75
C PRO A 95 -13.38 -15.46 -11.79
N LEU A 96 -12.10 -15.12 -11.56
CA LEU A 96 -11.60 -13.75 -11.63
C LEU A 96 -10.76 -13.55 -12.90
N ASN A 97 -10.91 -12.39 -13.53
CA ASN A 97 -10.04 -11.98 -14.63
C ASN A 97 -8.89 -11.12 -14.07
N LEU A 98 -7.70 -11.72 -13.94
CA LEU A 98 -6.52 -11.07 -13.38
C LEU A 98 -5.81 -10.09 -14.34
N THR A 99 -6.29 -9.93 -15.57
CA THR A 99 -5.69 -9.04 -16.58
C THR A 99 -6.50 -7.76 -16.82
N ALA A 100 -7.76 -7.73 -16.39
CA ALA A 100 -8.69 -6.62 -16.65
C ALA A 100 -8.67 -5.59 -15.54
N THR A 101 -7.62 -4.75 -15.48
CA THR A 101 -7.48 -3.71 -14.44
C THR A 101 -8.51 -2.58 -14.54
N ARG A 102 -9.12 -2.40 -15.73
CA ARG A 102 -10.14 -1.37 -16.02
C ARG A 102 -9.73 0.07 -15.69
N LEU A 103 -8.44 0.34 -15.66
CA LEU A 103 -7.95 1.69 -15.43
C LEU A 103 -8.23 2.58 -16.64
N PRO A 104 -8.50 3.88 -16.43
CA PRO A 104 -8.55 4.87 -17.51
C PRO A 104 -7.24 4.87 -18.31
N LYS A 105 -7.32 5.12 -19.62
CA LYS A 105 -6.13 5.14 -20.49
C LYS A 105 -5.05 6.14 -20.02
N MET A 106 -5.46 7.28 -19.48
CA MET A 106 -4.52 8.26 -18.93
C MET A 106 -3.79 7.76 -17.69
N GLU A 107 -4.47 7.00 -16.83
CA GLU A 107 -3.84 6.37 -15.66
C GLU A 107 -2.83 5.29 -16.09
N LEU A 108 -3.17 4.48 -17.10
CA LEU A 108 -2.23 3.50 -17.66
C LEU A 108 -0.99 4.19 -18.24
N ALA A 109 -1.16 5.26 -19.01
CA ALA A 109 -0.06 6.02 -19.57
C ALA A 109 0.83 6.67 -18.49
N ALA A 110 0.22 7.21 -17.43
CA ALA A 110 0.96 7.78 -16.30
C ALA A 110 1.79 6.71 -15.57
N ARG A 111 1.23 5.54 -15.30
CA ARG A 111 1.94 4.42 -14.67
C ARG A 111 3.08 3.91 -15.53
N GLU A 112 2.89 3.79 -16.83
CA GLU A 112 3.93 3.39 -17.78
C GLU A 112 5.09 4.40 -17.80
N SER A 113 4.78 5.69 -17.79
CA SER A 113 5.79 6.76 -17.73
C SER A 113 6.59 6.69 -16.43
N ILE A 114 5.93 6.56 -15.27
CA ILE A 114 6.59 6.43 -13.96
C ILE A 114 7.49 5.18 -13.93
N GLU A 115 7.02 4.06 -14.45
CA GLU A 115 7.81 2.82 -14.51
C GLU A 115 9.06 2.98 -15.39
N LYS A 116 8.93 3.65 -16.52
CA LYS A 116 10.03 3.94 -17.43
C LYS A 116 11.08 4.83 -16.75
N ASP A 117 10.64 5.91 -16.09
CA ASP A 117 11.53 6.85 -15.42
C ASP A 117 12.23 6.17 -14.23
N THR A 118 11.49 5.43 -13.38
CA THR A 118 12.08 4.65 -12.27
C THR A 118 13.12 3.65 -12.78
N ARG A 119 12.85 2.96 -13.88
CA ARG A 119 13.81 2.01 -14.48
C ARG A 119 15.05 2.73 -14.97
N LYS A 120 14.91 3.89 -15.60
CA LYS A 120 16.03 4.73 -16.04
C LYS A 120 16.86 5.15 -14.83
N ASP A 121 16.23 5.68 -13.79
CA ASP A 121 16.92 6.11 -12.57
C ASP A 121 17.72 4.98 -11.93
N ILE A 122 17.15 3.76 -11.83
CA ILE A 122 17.85 2.57 -11.34
C ILE A 122 19.07 2.23 -12.23
N LEU A 123 18.92 2.31 -13.55
CA LEU A 123 20.01 1.98 -14.47
C LEU A 123 21.15 3.00 -14.46
N GLU A 124 20.84 4.28 -14.29
CA GLU A 124 21.81 5.38 -14.28
C GLU A 124 22.47 5.58 -12.91
N SER A 125 21.78 5.26 -11.82
CA SER A 125 22.26 5.43 -10.44
C SER A 125 23.35 4.42 -10.06
N LYS A 126 24.19 4.80 -9.07
CA LYS A 126 25.27 3.97 -8.51
C LYS A 126 25.39 4.18 -7.00
N GLY A 127 25.93 3.18 -6.31
CA GLY A 127 26.21 3.27 -4.87
C GLY A 127 24.96 3.60 -4.05
N VAL A 128 25.07 4.60 -3.20
CA VAL A 128 24.02 5.02 -2.27
C VAL A 128 22.75 5.49 -3.00
N ASP A 129 22.88 6.22 -4.10
CA ASP A 129 21.74 6.71 -4.89
C ASP A 129 20.96 5.56 -5.52
N LEU A 130 21.67 4.52 -6.00
CA LEU A 130 21.05 3.30 -6.49
C LEU A 130 20.23 2.61 -5.39
N GLU A 131 20.83 2.38 -4.23
CA GLU A 131 20.15 1.74 -3.10
C GLU A 131 18.92 2.54 -2.68
N PHE A 132 19.06 3.86 -2.57
CA PHE A 132 17.93 4.75 -2.24
C PHE A 132 16.78 4.65 -3.26
N THR A 133 17.09 4.70 -4.56
CA THR A 133 16.10 4.58 -5.63
C THR A 133 15.40 3.22 -5.58
N MET A 134 16.14 2.14 -5.39
CA MET A 134 15.58 0.79 -5.27
C MET A 134 14.67 0.67 -4.05
N VAL A 135 15.12 1.11 -2.87
CA VAL A 135 14.36 1.02 -1.62
C VAL A 135 13.09 1.86 -1.69
N SER A 136 13.16 3.10 -2.20
CA SER A 136 11.97 3.98 -2.33
C SER A 136 10.95 3.44 -3.32
N SER A 137 11.39 2.83 -4.43
CA SER A 137 10.46 2.19 -5.38
C SER A 137 9.73 0.99 -4.76
N GLN A 138 10.42 0.20 -3.93
CA GLN A 138 9.79 -0.91 -3.21
C GLN A 138 8.79 -0.43 -2.16
N LEU A 139 9.12 0.63 -1.43
CA LEU A 139 8.24 1.20 -0.41
C LEU A 139 6.84 1.50 -0.97
N SER A 140 6.78 2.20 -2.11
CA SER A 140 5.52 2.56 -2.76
C SER A 140 4.73 1.33 -3.23
N GLY A 141 5.39 0.36 -3.85
CA GLY A 141 4.74 -0.85 -4.36
C GLY A 141 4.20 -1.75 -3.25
N LEU A 142 4.95 -1.93 -2.16
CA LEU A 142 4.53 -2.73 -1.01
C LEU A 142 3.33 -2.09 -0.28
N ASN A 143 3.38 -0.76 -0.08
CA ASN A 143 2.28 -0.01 0.50
C ASN A 143 0.99 -0.15 -0.32
N TYR A 144 1.11 0.02 -1.64
CA TYR A 144 -0.03 -0.12 -2.54
C TYR A 144 -0.64 -1.53 -2.49
N ALA A 145 0.19 -2.59 -2.54
CA ALA A 145 -0.28 -3.97 -2.46
C ALA A 145 -0.99 -4.28 -1.13
N ALA A 146 -0.46 -3.80 0.00
CA ALA A 146 -1.07 -3.98 1.32
C ALA A 146 -2.45 -3.31 1.39
N HIS A 147 -2.53 -2.04 0.99
CA HIS A 147 -3.80 -1.30 1.03
C HIS A 147 -4.84 -1.88 0.07
N LEU A 148 -4.43 -2.31 -1.12
CA LEU A 148 -5.33 -2.93 -2.08
C LEU A 148 -5.88 -4.27 -1.57
N ALA A 149 -5.02 -5.11 -0.98
CA ALA A 149 -5.45 -6.36 -0.35
C ALA A 149 -6.41 -6.12 0.82
N ARG A 150 -6.16 -5.10 1.65
CA ARG A 150 -7.03 -4.69 2.76
C ARG A 150 -8.41 -4.24 2.26
N SER A 151 -8.43 -3.39 1.24
CA SER A 151 -9.67 -2.87 0.65
C SER A 151 -10.51 -3.98 0.01
N LEU A 152 -9.86 -4.91 -0.69
CA LEU A 152 -10.53 -6.09 -1.25
C LEU A 152 -11.07 -7.01 -0.15
N ALA A 153 -10.29 -7.26 0.93
CA ALA A 153 -10.73 -8.10 2.05
C ALA A 153 -11.98 -7.56 2.76
N ALA A 154 -12.16 -6.23 2.76
CA ALA A 154 -13.32 -5.60 3.38
C ALA A 154 -14.65 -5.94 2.67
N VAL A 155 -14.60 -6.17 1.34
CA VAL A 155 -15.77 -6.43 0.51
C VAL A 155 -15.88 -7.88 0.02
N GLU A 156 -14.84 -8.69 0.20
CA GLU A 156 -14.81 -10.08 -0.25
C GLU A 156 -15.72 -10.97 0.61
N THR A 157 -16.59 -11.73 -0.05
CA THR A 157 -17.55 -12.66 0.56
C THR A 157 -17.06 -14.10 0.59
N SER A 158 -16.16 -14.49 -0.32
CA SER A 158 -15.55 -15.81 -0.33
C SER A 158 -14.56 -15.95 0.82
N ALA A 159 -14.82 -16.84 1.77
CA ALA A 159 -13.95 -17.05 2.93
C ALA A 159 -12.49 -17.39 2.57
N PRO A 160 -12.19 -18.26 1.59
CA PRO A 160 -10.82 -18.52 1.16
C PRO A 160 -10.12 -17.29 0.59
N ARG A 161 -10.81 -16.52 -0.26
CA ARG A 161 -10.26 -15.29 -0.85
C ARG A 161 -10.05 -14.22 0.21
N LYS A 162 -10.99 -14.03 1.10
CA LYS A 162 -10.86 -13.08 2.22
C LYS A 162 -9.67 -13.42 3.11
N ALA A 163 -9.50 -14.68 3.47
CA ALA A 163 -8.36 -15.14 4.26
C ALA A 163 -7.02 -14.91 3.54
N PHE A 164 -6.96 -15.16 2.22
CA PHE A 164 -5.81 -14.86 1.39
C PHE A 164 -5.48 -13.35 1.42
N LEU A 165 -6.46 -12.50 1.18
CA LEU A 165 -6.26 -11.04 1.16
C LEU A 165 -5.79 -10.50 2.50
N GLN A 166 -6.33 -10.99 3.61
CA GLN A 166 -5.88 -10.62 4.96
C GLN A 166 -4.44 -11.07 5.25
N ARG A 167 -4.02 -12.23 4.76
CA ARG A 167 -2.61 -12.66 4.86
C ARG A 167 -1.72 -11.80 3.99
N THR A 168 -2.16 -11.45 2.80
CA THR A 168 -1.44 -10.59 1.85
C THR A 168 -1.23 -9.22 2.46
N ASP A 169 -2.28 -8.57 2.98
CA ASP A 169 -2.16 -7.29 3.68
C ASP A 169 -1.07 -7.35 4.78
N ARG A 170 -1.13 -8.34 5.68
CA ARG A 170 -0.13 -8.47 6.76
C ARG A 170 1.29 -8.65 6.24
N LYS A 171 1.50 -9.54 5.26
CA LYS A 171 2.83 -9.80 4.69
C LYS A 171 3.43 -8.56 4.03
N TYR A 172 2.63 -7.84 3.24
CA TYR A 172 3.10 -6.65 2.53
C TYR A 172 3.29 -5.46 3.47
N SER A 173 2.46 -5.30 4.50
CA SER A 173 2.69 -4.32 5.57
C SER A 173 4.01 -4.59 6.31
N GLN A 174 4.30 -5.85 6.65
CA GLN A 174 5.57 -6.21 7.30
C GLN A 174 6.80 -5.95 6.40
N LEU A 175 6.70 -6.24 5.12
CA LEU A 175 7.78 -5.94 4.16
C LEU A 175 7.96 -4.43 3.99
N HIS A 176 6.87 -3.68 3.91
CA HIS A 176 6.90 -2.22 3.88
C HIS A 176 7.64 -1.65 5.10
N ASP A 177 7.31 -2.13 6.30
CA ASP A 177 7.97 -1.66 7.54
C ASP A 177 9.46 -1.98 7.56
N GLN A 178 9.88 -3.14 7.00
CA GLN A 178 11.30 -3.48 6.87
C GLN A 178 12.02 -2.55 5.89
N VAL A 179 11.41 -2.25 4.75
CA VAL A 179 11.94 -1.29 3.77
C VAL A 179 12.02 0.11 4.39
N TYR A 180 10.96 0.55 5.05
CA TYR A 180 10.91 1.85 5.73
C TYR A 180 12.01 1.97 6.80
N LYS A 181 12.18 0.94 7.63
CA LYS A 181 13.24 0.90 8.64
C LYS A 181 14.63 0.97 8.01
N MET A 182 14.86 0.26 6.92
CA MET A 182 16.14 0.31 6.19
C MET A 182 16.40 1.72 5.65
N MET A 183 15.40 2.35 5.02
CA MET A 183 15.50 3.74 4.57
C MET A 183 15.85 4.68 5.71
N TYR A 184 15.08 4.59 6.80
CA TYR A 184 15.25 5.49 7.94
C TYR A 184 16.62 5.36 8.60
N THR A 185 17.16 4.15 8.73
CA THR A 185 18.46 3.93 9.39
C THR A 185 19.65 4.31 8.51
N ARG A 186 19.54 4.21 7.19
CA ARG A 186 20.66 4.46 6.28
C ARG A 186 20.76 5.87 5.74
N TYR A 187 19.62 6.54 5.55
CA TYR A 187 19.58 7.81 4.81
C TYR A 187 19.11 9.00 5.66
N ARG A 188 18.94 8.82 6.96
CA ARG A 188 18.68 9.90 7.90
C ARG A 188 20.01 10.37 8.50
N SER A 189 20.81 11.07 7.74
CA SER A 189 21.98 11.84 8.23
C SER A 189 21.68 13.31 8.16
#